data_12a69646668433df9fb234ecffe5fb84
#
_entry.id   12a69646668433df9fb234ecffe5fb84
#
_cell.length_a   1.000
_cell.length_b   1.000
_cell.length_c   1.000
_cell.angle_alpha   90.00
_cell.angle_beta   90.00
_cell.angle_gamma   90.00
#
_symmetry.space_group_name_H-M   'P 1'
#
loop_
_entity.id
_entity.type
_entity.pdbx_description
1 polymer ?
#
loop_
_entity_poly.entity_id
_entity_poly.type
_entity_poly.pdbx_seq_one_letter_code
_entity_poly.pdbx_strand_id
1 'polypeptide(L)'
;MEQNTRQLIAELATKYETAAFLPADPSSFMHSVQGDANREATAFLASCLSYGSRKQFFPKIQFIIDSAHGDVDRWVRSGAWRSDIPDTAECYYRLYKFGDMHRLIAAYESMLCEYGSMKEYVRRHATTGIEAVAAICRYFAEHNASTVVPRNTQSACKRVCMFLRWMVRTDSPVDLGLWADIIDRRTLIMPLDTHVVQEALRLGLLKSRTASMSTARRLTDAMLEVFPDDPLRGDFALFGLGVDEETK
;
A
#
# COMPACT_ATOMS: atom_id res chain seq x y z
N MET A 1 -21.69 -1.46 -15.89
CA MET A 1 -21.48 0.01 -15.62
C MET A 1 -22.05 0.83 -16.77
N GLU A 2 -22.64 2.01 -16.51
CA GLU A 2 -23.13 2.92 -17.57
C GLU A 2 -21.97 3.51 -18.38
N GLN A 3 -22.20 3.79 -19.67
CA GLN A 3 -21.17 4.28 -20.60
C GLN A 3 -20.58 5.62 -20.15
N ASN A 4 -21.43 6.56 -19.66
CA ASN A 4 -20.96 7.86 -19.18
C ASN A 4 -20.06 7.72 -17.95
N THR A 5 -20.36 6.80 -17.02
CA THR A 5 -19.52 6.53 -15.86
C THR A 5 -18.17 5.92 -16.26
N ARG A 6 -18.14 5.03 -17.26
CA ARG A 6 -16.86 4.47 -17.79
C ARG A 6 -15.98 5.56 -18.35
N GLN A 7 -16.54 6.42 -19.18
CA GLN A 7 -15.81 7.53 -19.80
C GLN A 7 -15.26 8.48 -18.72
N LEU A 8 -16.09 8.88 -17.76
CA LEU A 8 -15.67 9.73 -16.65
C LEU A 8 -14.49 9.14 -15.87
N ILE A 9 -14.56 7.84 -15.51
CA ILE A 9 -13.47 7.16 -14.77
C ILE A 9 -12.18 7.14 -15.61
N ALA A 10 -12.27 6.90 -16.91
CA ALA A 10 -11.11 6.90 -17.80
C ALA A 10 -10.44 8.29 -17.90
N GLU A 11 -11.24 9.35 -18.01
CA GLU A 11 -10.77 10.73 -18.03
C GLU A 11 -10.12 11.13 -16.69
N LEU A 12 -10.75 10.77 -15.56
CA LEU A 12 -10.22 11.05 -14.23
C LEU A 12 -8.91 10.29 -13.96
N ALA A 13 -8.81 9.02 -14.37
CA ALA A 13 -7.55 8.27 -14.25
C ALA A 13 -6.42 8.98 -15.00
N THR A 14 -6.67 9.42 -16.23
CA THR A 14 -5.68 10.17 -17.03
C THR A 14 -5.31 11.52 -16.39
N LYS A 15 -6.28 12.20 -15.76
CA LYS A 15 -6.07 13.47 -15.07
C LYS A 15 -5.17 13.32 -13.84
N TYR A 16 -5.37 12.28 -13.03
CA TYR A 16 -4.73 12.15 -11.72
C TYR A 16 -3.53 11.22 -11.69
N GLU A 17 -3.41 10.26 -12.60
CA GLU A 17 -2.24 9.38 -12.68
C GLU A 17 -1.06 10.12 -13.36
N THR A 18 -0.48 11.07 -12.65
CA THR A 18 0.62 11.92 -13.13
C THR A 18 1.69 12.08 -12.05
N ALA A 19 2.89 12.53 -12.44
CA ALA A 19 3.98 12.82 -11.51
C ALA A 19 3.61 13.91 -10.48
N ALA A 20 2.65 14.78 -10.79
CA ALA A 20 2.15 15.79 -9.86
C ALA A 20 1.40 15.19 -8.65
N PHE A 21 1.03 13.91 -8.72
CA PHE A 21 0.43 13.17 -7.59
C PHE A 21 1.44 12.90 -6.47
N LEU A 22 2.73 12.68 -6.81
CA LEU A 22 3.77 12.22 -5.88
C LEU A 22 4.00 13.12 -4.65
N PRO A 23 4.17 14.45 -4.75
CA PRO A 23 4.60 15.26 -3.61
C PRO A 23 3.67 15.19 -2.39
N ALA A 24 2.38 14.94 -2.63
CA ALA A 24 1.36 14.87 -1.58
C ALA A 24 0.97 13.43 -1.22
N ASP A 25 1.61 12.42 -1.79
CA ASP A 25 1.29 11.00 -1.60
C ASP A 25 2.44 10.27 -0.87
N PRO A 26 2.16 9.30 0.00
CA PRO A 26 3.20 8.53 0.68
C PRO A 26 4.12 7.73 -0.26
N SER A 27 3.73 7.50 -1.50
CA SER A 27 4.62 6.91 -2.52
C SER A 27 5.86 7.78 -2.80
N SER A 28 5.82 9.09 -2.51
CA SER A 28 6.99 9.97 -2.65
C SER A 28 8.20 9.46 -1.87
N PHE A 29 8.01 8.82 -0.72
CA PHE A 29 9.10 8.31 0.10
C PHE A 29 9.89 7.18 -0.57
N MET A 30 9.24 6.28 -1.31
CA MET A 30 9.94 5.23 -2.04
C MET A 30 10.70 5.77 -3.26
N HIS A 31 10.31 6.93 -3.77
CA HIS A 31 11.03 7.64 -4.83
C HIS A 31 12.21 8.47 -4.31
N SER A 32 12.25 8.81 -3.02
CA SER A 32 13.33 9.60 -2.40
C SER A 32 14.59 8.78 -2.09
N VAL A 33 14.52 7.45 -2.17
CA VAL A 33 15.64 6.55 -1.86
C VAL A 33 16.13 5.82 -3.11
N GLN A 34 17.36 5.27 -3.05
CA GLN A 34 18.00 4.59 -4.17
C GLN A 34 18.11 3.07 -3.95
N GLY A 35 18.05 2.31 -5.04
CA GLY A 35 18.16 0.84 -5.03
C GLY A 35 16.83 0.13 -4.77
N ASP A 36 16.57 -0.97 -5.50
CA ASP A 36 15.28 -1.65 -5.50
C ASP A 36 14.93 -2.25 -4.13
N ALA A 37 15.90 -2.87 -3.45
CA ALA A 37 15.69 -3.41 -2.10
C ALA A 37 15.34 -2.31 -1.10
N ASN A 38 16.01 -1.16 -1.19
CA ASN A 38 15.74 -0.01 -0.33
C ASN A 38 14.37 0.63 -0.64
N ARG A 39 14.01 0.72 -1.91
CA ARG A 39 12.67 1.18 -2.34
C ARG A 39 11.56 0.24 -1.86
N GLU A 40 11.77 -1.08 -1.94
CA GLU A 40 10.82 -2.09 -1.41
C GLU A 40 10.63 -1.91 0.10
N ALA A 41 11.72 -1.84 0.87
CA ALA A 41 11.67 -1.67 2.32
C ALA A 41 11.00 -0.36 2.73
N THR A 42 11.37 0.74 2.08
CA THR A 42 10.76 2.06 2.31
C THR A 42 9.28 2.07 1.98
N ALA A 43 8.88 1.52 0.82
CA ALA A 43 7.48 1.42 0.41
C ALA A 43 6.66 0.60 1.40
N PHE A 44 7.18 -0.53 1.87
CA PHE A 44 6.48 -1.37 2.83
C PHE A 44 6.22 -0.63 4.15
N LEU A 45 7.24 -0.05 4.77
CA LEU A 45 7.09 0.67 6.04
C LEU A 45 6.24 1.94 5.88
N ALA A 46 6.39 2.67 4.77
CA ALA A 46 5.55 3.81 4.44
C ALA A 46 4.07 3.40 4.31
N SER A 47 3.78 2.30 3.61
CA SER A 47 2.41 1.81 3.48
C SER A 47 1.78 1.46 4.83
N CYS A 48 2.55 0.84 5.73
CA CYS A 48 2.09 0.48 7.07
C CYS A 48 1.68 1.70 7.91
N LEU A 49 2.33 2.85 7.71
CA LEU A 49 2.04 4.10 8.43
C LEU A 49 1.00 4.98 7.72
N SER A 50 0.64 4.69 6.47
CA SER A 50 -0.24 5.52 5.64
C SER A 50 -1.72 5.40 6.03
N TYR A 51 -2.08 5.95 7.20
CA TYR A 51 -3.46 6.09 7.63
C TYR A 51 -3.64 7.34 8.51
N GLY A 52 -4.82 7.96 8.43
CA GLY A 52 -5.09 9.23 9.11
C GLY A 52 -4.53 10.44 8.34
N SER A 53 -4.15 11.49 9.06
CA SER A 53 -3.70 12.74 8.45
C SER A 53 -2.26 12.65 7.93
N ARG A 54 -2.03 13.07 6.68
CA ARG A 54 -0.69 13.16 6.07
C ARG A 54 0.27 14.00 6.91
N LYS A 55 -0.20 15.12 7.47
CA LYS A 55 0.60 15.98 8.36
C LYS A 55 1.14 15.23 9.58
N GLN A 56 0.47 14.15 10.00
CA GLN A 56 0.87 13.36 11.16
C GLN A 56 1.75 12.16 10.78
N PHE A 57 1.45 11.43 9.69
CA PHE A 57 2.21 10.22 9.38
C PHE A 57 3.44 10.48 8.49
N PHE A 58 3.48 11.54 7.67
CA PHE A 58 4.67 11.88 6.90
C PHE A 58 5.90 12.05 7.77
N PRO A 59 5.87 12.81 8.91
CA PRO A 59 7.02 12.89 9.81
C PRO A 59 7.43 11.54 10.41
N LYS A 60 6.51 10.58 10.54
CA LYS A 60 6.82 9.26 11.08
C LYS A 60 7.52 8.35 10.05
N ILE A 61 7.16 8.49 8.77
CA ILE A 61 7.89 7.83 7.68
C ILE A 61 9.27 8.47 7.51
N GLN A 62 9.33 9.81 7.53
CA GLN A 62 10.59 10.53 7.42
C GLN A 62 11.55 10.16 8.55
N PHE A 63 11.07 10.04 9.79
CA PHE A 63 11.86 9.57 10.92
C PHE A 63 12.55 8.22 10.65
N ILE A 64 11.84 7.25 10.02
CA ILE A 64 12.44 5.95 9.65
C ILE A 64 13.57 6.14 8.63
N ILE A 65 13.35 6.97 7.60
CA ILE A 65 14.34 7.22 6.55
C ILE A 65 15.57 7.93 7.13
N ASP A 66 15.37 8.91 8.00
CA ASP A 66 16.45 9.66 8.66
C ASP A 66 17.26 8.75 9.58
N SER A 67 16.62 7.94 10.42
CA SER A 67 17.28 6.94 11.28
C SER A 67 18.07 5.92 10.47
N ALA A 68 17.57 5.54 9.30
CA ALA A 68 18.22 4.65 8.36
C ALA A 68 19.32 5.35 7.51
N HIS A 69 19.55 6.65 7.68
CA HIS A 69 20.44 7.44 6.83
C HIS A 69 20.18 7.26 5.32
N GLY A 70 18.89 7.09 4.96
CA GLY A 70 18.44 6.91 3.59
C GLY A 70 18.54 5.46 3.06
N ASP A 71 19.03 4.50 3.85
CA ASP A 71 19.13 3.08 3.47
C ASP A 71 18.34 2.18 4.44
N VAL A 72 17.02 2.13 4.23
CA VAL A 72 16.07 1.40 5.08
C VAL A 72 16.30 -0.11 5.02
N ASP A 73 16.64 -0.68 3.85
CA ASP A 73 16.94 -2.11 3.71
C ASP A 73 18.15 -2.50 4.57
N ARG A 74 19.24 -1.75 4.46
CA ARG A 74 20.44 -1.99 5.27
C ARG A 74 20.17 -1.80 6.77
N TRP A 75 19.43 -0.76 7.13
CA TRP A 75 19.05 -0.47 8.52
C TRP A 75 18.25 -1.62 9.14
N VAL A 76 17.30 -2.20 8.39
CA VAL A 76 16.55 -3.39 8.82
C VAL A 76 17.49 -4.59 8.95
N ARG A 77 18.24 -4.94 7.89
CA ARG A 77 19.09 -6.14 7.85
C ARG A 77 20.21 -6.14 8.89
N SER A 78 20.77 -4.99 9.21
CA SER A 78 21.84 -4.87 10.20
C SER A 78 21.35 -4.95 11.64
N GLY A 79 20.05 -4.85 11.87
CA GLY A 79 19.47 -4.75 13.21
C GLY A 79 19.68 -3.39 13.89
N ALA A 80 20.24 -2.39 13.21
CA ALA A 80 20.49 -1.05 13.76
C ALA A 80 19.18 -0.35 14.19
N TRP A 81 18.08 -0.68 13.56
CA TRP A 81 16.74 -0.18 13.87
C TRP A 81 16.31 -0.36 15.34
N ARG A 82 16.91 -1.29 16.08
CA ARG A 82 16.52 -1.59 17.46
C ARG A 82 16.81 -0.45 18.43
N SER A 83 17.83 0.37 18.14
CA SER A 83 18.13 1.56 18.93
C SER A 83 17.10 2.68 18.72
N ASP A 84 16.55 2.79 17.50
CA ASP A 84 15.64 3.85 17.11
C ASP A 84 14.18 3.51 17.38
N ILE A 85 13.84 2.20 17.35
CA ILE A 85 12.50 1.64 17.58
C ILE A 85 12.55 0.64 18.74
N PRO A 86 12.65 1.09 20.00
CA PRO A 86 12.70 0.21 21.17
C PRO A 86 11.35 -0.49 21.41
N ASP A 87 11.38 -1.68 22.06
CA ASP A 87 10.15 -2.39 22.44
C ASP A 87 9.55 -1.78 23.70
N THR A 88 8.84 -0.66 23.55
CA THR A 88 8.20 0.05 24.67
C THR A 88 6.71 0.25 24.43
N ALA A 89 5.98 0.57 25.52
CA ALA A 89 4.55 0.87 25.46
C ALA A 89 4.24 2.32 25.06
N GLU A 90 5.26 3.14 24.81
CA GLU A 90 5.09 4.53 24.38
C GLU A 90 4.44 4.63 23.01
N CYS A 91 3.66 5.70 22.81
CA CYS A 91 2.99 5.95 21.54
C CYS A 91 4.01 6.33 20.45
N TYR A 92 4.05 5.55 19.37
CA TYR A 92 4.76 5.90 18.16
C TYR A 92 3.90 6.77 17.23
N TYR A 93 2.73 6.25 16.88
CA TYR A 93 1.78 6.94 16.01
C TYR A 93 0.35 6.46 16.23
N ARG A 94 -0.53 7.35 16.68
CA ARG A 94 -1.96 7.08 16.92
C ARG A 94 -2.20 5.84 17.78
N LEU A 95 -2.64 4.74 17.16
CA LEU A 95 -2.89 3.46 17.84
C LEU A 95 -1.63 2.59 17.96
N TYR A 96 -0.54 2.95 17.27
CA TYR A 96 0.70 2.17 17.31
C TYR A 96 1.63 2.65 18.40
N LYS A 97 2.13 1.70 19.16
CA LYS A 97 3.21 1.87 20.13
C LYS A 97 4.56 1.60 19.46
N PHE A 98 5.65 2.04 20.09
CA PHE A 98 6.99 1.66 19.65
C PHE A 98 7.14 0.13 19.60
N GLY A 99 6.63 -0.61 20.59
CA GLY A 99 6.62 -2.07 20.58
C GLY A 99 5.84 -2.70 19.42
N ASP A 100 4.80 -2.05 18.89
CA ASP A 100 4.11 -2.56 17.69
C ASP A 100 4.99 -2.38 16.45
N MET A 101 5.67 -1.25 16.32
CA MET A 101 6.63 -0.99 15.24
C MET A 101 7.87 -1.88 15.38
N HIS A 102 8.34 -2.12 16.59
CA HIS A 102 9.43 -3.06 16.89
C HIS A 102 9.11 -4.46 16.35
N ARG A 103 7.93 -4.99 16.69
CA ARG A 103 7.49 -6.31 16.19
C ARG A 103 7.32 -6.34 14.68
N LEU A 104 6.79 -5.27 14.08
CA LEU A 104 6.69 -5.15 12.63
C LEU A 104 8.05 -5.26 11.94
N ILE A 105 9.02 -4.48 12.41
CA ILE A 105 10.35 -4.42 11.78
C ILE A 105 11.12 -5.72 12.05
N ALA A 106 10.99 -6.31 13.25
CA ALA A 106 11.59 -7.62 13.56
C ALA A 106 11.03 -8.74 12.66
N ALA A 107 9.71 -8.74 12.40
CA ALA A 107 9.09 -9.68 11.47
C ALA A 107 9.58 -9.47 10.04
N TYR A 108 9.74 -8.22 9.62
CA TYR A 108 10.26 -7.89 8.30
C TYR A 108 11.74 -8.29 8.17
N GLU A 109 12.59 -8.01 9.16
CA GLU A 109 13.98 -8.49 9.21
C GLU A 109 14.07 -10.02 9.09
N SER A 110 13.23 -10.74 9.82
CA SER A 110 13.17 -12.21 9.73
C SER A 110 12.82 -12.66 8.30
N MET A 111 11.86 -12.01 7.63
CA MET A 111 11.52 -12.29 6.24
C MET A 111 12.70 -12.05 5.30
N LEU A 112 13.42 -10.93 5.48
CA LEU A 112 14.60 -10.62 4.67
C LEU A 112 15.74 -11.64 4.88
N CYS A 113 15.92 -12.13 6.11
CA CYS A 113 16.91 -13.18 6.42
C CYS A 113 16.53 -14.53 5.79
N GLU A 114 15.25 -14.91 5.87
CA GLU A 114 14.77 -16.23 5.42
C GLU A 114 14.62 -16.31 3.90
N TYR A 115 14.11 -15.26 3.26
CA TYR A 115 13.76 -15.27 1.83
C TYR A 115 14.65 -14.36 0.98
N GLY A 116 15.49 -13.53 1.58
CA GLY A 116 16.31 -12.56 0.87
C GLY A 116 15.57 -11.24 0.55
N SER A 117 14.26 -11.28 0.27
CA SER A 117 13.40 -10.11 0.05
C SER A 117 11.93 -10.47 0.27
N MET A 118 11.08 -9.46 0.43
CA MET A 118 9.63 -9.69 0.45
C MET A 118 9.12 -10.13 -0.93
N LYS A 119 9.72 -9.64 -2.00
CA LYS A 119 9.44 -10.11 -3.37
C LYS A 119 9.61 -11.62 -3.47
N GLU A 120 10.73 -12.16 -2.98
CA GLU A 120 11.01 -13.60 -3.06
C GLU A 120 10.08 -14.43 -2.17
N TYR A 121 9.71 -13.91 -0.99
CA TYR A 121 8.66 -14.52 -0.17
C TYR A 121 7.34 -14.62 -0.96
N VAL A 122 6.89 -13.51 -1.55
CA VAL A 122 5.63 -13.48 -2.31
C VAL A 122 5.71 -14.39 -3.55
N ARG A 123 6.83 -14.41 -4.27
CA ARG A 123 7.05 -15.31 -5.42
C ARG A 123 6.81 -16.79 -5.07
N ARG A 124 7.20 -17.20 -3.86
CA ARG A 124 7.03 -18.60 -3.40
C ARG A 124 5.62 -18.94 -2.91
N HIS A 125 4.82 -17.94 -2.55
CA HIS A 125 3.57 -18.16 -1.83
C HIS A 125 2.33 -17.62 -2.54
N ALA A 126 2.48 -16.94 -3.68
CA ALA A 126 1.37 -16.29 -4.39
C ALA A 126 1.66 -16.19 -5.88
N THR A 127 0.60 -16.26 -6.67
CA THR A 127 0.59 -16.05 -8.13
C THR A 127 -0.36 -14.91 -8.53
N THR A 128 -1.25 -14.52 -7.63
CA THR A 128 -2.25 -13.46 -7.83
C THR A 128 -2.17 -12.40 -6.73
N GLY A 129 -2.70 -11.21 -7.02
CA GLY A 129 -2.70 -10.10 -6.05
C GLY A 129 -3.41 -10.46 -4.73
N ILE A 130 -4.54 -11.17 -4.79
CA ILE A 130 -5.26 -11.58 -3.56
C ILE A 130 -4.48 -12.62 -2.74
N GLU A 131 -3.79 -13.55 -3.41
CA GLU A 131 -2.92 -14.51 -2.73
C GLU A 131 -1.72 -13.81 -2.10
N ALA A 132 -1.15 -12.80 -2.76
CA ALA A 132 -0.07 -11.97 -2.21
C ALA A 132 -0.51 -11.23 -0.95
N VAL A 133 -1.71 -10.61 -0.97
CA VAL A 133 -2.29 -10.00 0.24
C VAL A 133 -2.42 -11.03 1.36
N ALA A 134 -2.96 -12.22 1.07
CA ALA A 134 -3.15 -13.27 2.07
C ALA A 134 -1.83 -13.80 2.63
N ALA A 135 -0.81 -13.99 1.77
CA ALA A 135 0.51 -14.45 2.17
C ALA A 135 1.20 -13.45 3.10
N ILE A 136 1.22 -12.15 2.73
CA ILE A 136 1.79 -11.08 3.56
C ILE A 136 1.06 -11.03 4.92
N CYS A 137 -0.26 -10.98 4.93
CA CYS A 137 -1.04 -10.94 6.16
C CYS A 137 -0.73 -12.13 7.09
N ARG A 138 -0.66 -13.35 6.53
CA ARG A 138 -0.34 -14.57 7.28
C ARG A 138 1.05 -14.51 7.90
N TYR A 139 2.07 -14.14 7.14
CA TYR A 139 3.44 -14.06 7.64
C TYR A 139 3.56 -13.13 8.84
N PHE A 140 3.06 -11.91 8.70
CA PHE A 140 3.13 -10.93 9.79
C PHE A 140 2.26 -11.30 10.99
N ALA A 141 1.18 -12.06 10.79
CA ALA A 141 0.36 -12.60 11.88
C ALA A 141 1.11 -13.69 12.66
N GLU A 142 1.81 -14.59 11.98
CA GLU A 142 2.64 -15.63 12.57
C GLU A 142 3.83 -15.06 13.34
N HIS A 143 4.30 -13.85 12.97
CA HIS A 143 5.39 -13.13 13.62
C HIS A 143 4.91 -12.02 14.58
N ASN A 144 3.68 -12.09 15.11
CA ASN A 144 3.12 -11.19 16.12
C ASN A 144 3.03 -9.70 15.70
N ALA A 145 2.96 -9.40 14.41
CA ALA A 145 2.85 -8.04 13.87
C ALA A 145 1.42 -7.65 13.42
N SER A 146 0.39 -8.38 13.86
CA SER A 146 -1.01 -8.18 13.44
C SER A 146 -1.64 -6.85 13.89
N THR A 147 -1.00 -6.13 14.80
CA THR A 147 -1.46 -4.77 15.17
C THR A 147 -1.28 -3.80 14.01
N VAL A 148 -0.23 -3.98 13.21
CA VAL A 148 0.09 -3.08 12.09
C VAL A 148 -0.35 -3.66 10.75
N VAL A 149 0.00 -4.90 10.43
CA VAL A 149 -0.46 -5.60 9.23
C VAL A 149 -1.71 -6.41 9.57
N PRO A 150 -2.80 -6.36 8.77
CA PRO A 150 -4.00 -7.15 9.07
C PRO A 150 -3.69 -8.64 9.21
N ARG A 151 -4.36 -9.30 10.15
CA ARG A 151 -4.14 -10.74 10.42
C ARG A 151 -4.52 -11.65 9.24
N ASN A 152 -5.53 -11.24 8.48
CA ASN A 152 -6.09 -12.00 7.36
C ASN A 152 -6.86 -11.06 6.41
N THR A 153 -7.44 -11.63 5.37
CA THR A 153 -8.19 -10.92 4.32
C THR A 153 -9.68 -10.71 4.65
N GLN A 154 -10.11 -10.72 5.91
CA GLN A 154 -11.50 -10.36 6.27
C GLN A 154 -11.74 -8.85 6.11
N SER A 155 -10.77 -8.02 6.48
CA SER A 155 -10.79 -6.59 6.17
C SER A 155 -10.35 -6.34 4.72
N ALA A 156 -10.55 -5.11 4.23
CA ALA A 156 -10.10 -4.72 2.88
C ALA A 156 -8.57 -4.69 2.71
N CYS A 157 -7.79 -4.85 3.77
CA CYS A 157 -6.32 -4.83 3.76
C CYS A 157 -5.73 -3.63 2.98
N LYS A 158 -6.36 -2.45 3.06
CA LYS A 158 -6.06 -1.27 2.23
C LYS A 158 -4.56 -1.03 2.05
N ARG A 159 -3.80 -1.04 3.14
CA ARG A 159 -2.37 -0.69 3.13
C ARG A 159 -1.52 -1.74 2.42
N VAL A 160 -1.85 -3.02 2.57
CA VAL A 160 -1.18 -4.11 1.84
C VAL A 160 -1.56 -4.05 0.36
N CYS A 161 -2.82 -3.80 0.02
CA CYS A 161 -3.25 -3.61 -1.37
C CYS A 161 -2.56 -2.39 -2.02
N MET A 162 -2.41 -1.29 -1.29
CA MET A 162 -1.69 -0.10 -1.75
C MET A 162 -0.19 -0.38 -1.98
N PHE A 163 0.45 -1.10 -1.06
CA PHE A 163 1.83 -1.54 -1.22
C PHE A 163 1.99 -2.42 -2.47
N LEU A 164 1.11 -3.41 -2.68
CA LEU A 164 1.14 -4.25 -3.87
C LEU A 164 0.90 -3.45 -5.15
N ARG A 165 0.03 -2.44 -5.14
CA ARG A 165 -0.12 -1.51 -6.27
C ARG A 165 1.23 -0.88 -6.63
N TRP A 166 1.92 -0.31 -5.64
CA TRP A 166 3.22 0.34 -5.84
C TRP A 166 4.29 -0.62 -6.38
N MET A 167 4.28 -1.88 -5.91
CA MET A 167 5.29 -2.86 -6.28
C MET A 167 5.04 -3.50 -7.65
N VAL A 168 3.78 -3.68 -8.06
CA VAL A 168 3.45 -4.51 -9.24
C VAL A 168 3.17 -3.69 -10.49
N ARG A 169 2.52 -2.52 -10.37
CA ARG A 169 2.12 -1.74 -11.55
C ARG A 169 3.29 -1.09 -12.24
N THR A 170 3.38 -1.29 -13.55
CA THR A 170 4.30 -0.62 -14.48
C THR A 170 3.58 0.51 -15.23
N ASP A 171 4.32 1.28 -15.98
CA ASP A 171 3.80 2.34 -16.87
C ASP A 171 3.04 3.45 -16.11
N SER A 172 3.35 3.63 -14.84
CA SER A 172 2.82 4.67 -13.97
C SER A 172 3.95 5.57 -13.48
N PRO A 173 3.79 6.90 -13.43
CA PRO A 173 4.80 7.78 -12.83
C PRO A 173 4.86 7.68 -11.31
N VAL A 174 3.91 6.96 -10.68
CA VAL A 174 3.75 6.84 -9.22
C VAL A 174 4.23 5.49 -8.71
N ASP A 175 3.90 4.41 -9.41
CA ASP A 175 4.18 3.05 -8.97
C ASP A 175 5.54 2.58 -9.51
N LEU A 176 6.24 1.67 -8.80
CA LEU A 176 7.62 1.27 -9.11
C LEU A 176 7.71 0.06 -10.05
N GLY A 177 6.72 -0.83 -10.03
CA GLY A 177 6.70 -2.01 -10.89
C GLY A 177 7.77 -3.07 -10.60
N LEU A 178 8.43 -3.04 -9.43
CA LEU A 178 9.52 -3.94 -9.07
C LEU A 178 9.13 -5.43 -9.03
N TRP A 179 7.82 -5.72 -8.93
CA TRP A 179 7.26 -7.07 -8.82
C TRP A 179 6.39 -7.47 -10.02
N ALA A 180 6.46 -6.72 -11.12
CA ALA A 180 5.68 -6.99 -12.34
C ALA A 180 5.95 -8.37 -12.96
N ASP A 181 7.11 -8.95 -12.67
CA ASP A 181 7.54 -10.28 -13.13
C ASP A 181 6.97 -11.43 -12.29
N ILE A 182 6.34 -11.17 -11.14
CA ILE A 182 5.82 -12.21 -10.24
C ILE A 182 4.33 -12.18 -10.02
N ILE A 183 3.68 -11.02 -10.16
CA ILE A 183 2.23 -10.85 -9.99
C ILE A 183 1.66 -10.12 -11.20
N ASP A 184 0.61 -10.67 -11.78
CA ASP A 184 -0.14 -10.00 -12.84
C ASP A 184 -0.96 -8.84 -12.25
N ARG A 185 -0.73 -7.61 -12.75
CA ARG A 185 -1.42 -6.40 -12.30
C ARG A 185 -2.96 -6.47 -12.43
N ARG A 186 -3.48 -7.29 -13.34
CA ARG A 186 -4.93 -7.52 -13.50
C ARG A 186 -5.57 -8.18 -12.28
N THR A 187 -4.76 -8.86 -11.46
CA THR A 187 -5.21 -9.58 -10.26
C THR A 187 -5.10 -8.77 -8.97
N LEU A 188 -4.56 -7.55 -9.05
CA LEU A 188 -4.44 -6.65 -7.91
C LEU A 188 -5.82 -6.25 -7.38
N ILE A 189 -5.88 -5.92 -6.09
CA ILE A 189 -7.12 -5.55 -5.41
C ILE A 189 -7.11 -4.06 -5.09
N MET A 190 -8.21 -3.38 -5.38
CA MET A 190 -8.41 -1.96 -5.11
C MET A 190 -8.19 -1.62 -3.62
N PRO A 191 -7.27 -0.69 -3.29
CA PRO A 191 -7.08 -0.25 -1.91
C PRO A 191 -8.25 0.65 -1.49
N LEU A 192 -9.16 0.13 -0.66
CA LEU A 192 -10.34 0.88 -0.21
C LEU A 192 -9.96 1.97 0.79
N ASP A 193 -9.72 3.17 0.28
CA ASP A 193 -9.64 4.39 1.06
C ASP A 193 -11.02 5.00 1.32
N THR A 194 -11.12 5.92 2.27
CA THR A 194 -12.39 6.61 2.57
C THR A 194 -12.90 7.38 1.35
N HIS A 195 -12.03 8.11 0.65
CA HIS A 195 -12.37 8.84 -0.58
C HIS A 195 -12.81 7.90 -1.69
N VAL A 196 -12.05 6.81 -1.91
CA VAL A 196 -12.39 5.78 -2.91
C VAL A 196 -13.77 5.20 -2.65
N VAL A 197 -14.10 4.87 -1.39
CA VAL A 197 -15.41 4.33 -1.04
C VAL A 197 -16.51 5.37 -1.24
N GLN A 198 -16.30 6.63 -0.87
CA GLN A 198 -17.28 7.72 -1.04
C GLN A 198 -17.60 7.94 -2.51
N GLU A 199 -16.55 8.08 -3.34
CA GLU A 199 -16.73 8.31 -4.77
C GLU A 199 -17.34 7.11 -5.50
N ALA A 200 -16.93 5.89 -5.13
CA ALA A 200 -17.51 4.67 -5.67
C ALA A 200 -19.02 4.53 -5.33
N LEU A 201 -19.44 4.97 -4.15
CA LEU A 201 -20.87 5.04 -3.80
C LEU A 201 -21.59 6.11 -4.59
N ARG A 202 -21.02 7.31 -4.73
CA ARG A 202 -21.60 8.43 -5.49
C ARG A 202 -21.81 8.06 -6.97
N LEU A 203 -20.87 7.34 -7.53
CA LEU A 203 -20.94 6.86 -8.92
C LEU A 203 -21.74 5.55 -9.10
N GLY A 204 -22.36 5.04 -8.04
CA GLY A 204 -23.18 3.82 -8.08
C GLY A 204 -22.39 2.51 -8.28
N LEU A 205 -21.06 2.55 -8.11
CA LEU A 205 -20.17 1.37 -8.25
C LEU A 205 -20.24 0.46 -7.03
N LEU A 206 -20.54 1.02 -5.87
CA LEU A 206 -20.75 0.30 -4.62
C LEU A 206 -22.15 0.60 -4.05
N LYS A 207 -22.65 -0.34 -3.23
CA LYS A 207 -23.95 -0.21 -2.52
C LYS A 207 -23.78 -0.12 -1.00
N SER A 208 -22.57 -0.26 -0.47
CA SER A 208 -22.28 -0.28 0.96
C SER A 208 -20.95 0.39 1.26
N ARG A 209 -20.87 1.07 2.41
CA ARG A 209 -19.63 1.68 2.95
C ARG A 209 -18.70 0.67 3.65
N THR A 210 -19.08 -0.61 3.72
CA THR A 210 -18.31 -1.61 4.45
C THR A 210 -16.96 -1.87 3.77
N ALA A 211 -15.87 -1.52 4.43
CA ALA A 211 -14.51 -1.74 3.95
C ALA A 211 -14.08 -3.19 4.20
N SER A 212 -14.59 -4.13 3.41
CA SER A 212 -14.26 -5.55 3.43
C SER A 212 -13.52 -5.96 2.15
N MET A 213 -12.82 -7.10 2.19
CA MET A 213 -12.18 -7.65 0.99
C MET A 213 -13.20 -7.95 -0.13
N SER A 214 -14.40 -8.39 0.21
CA SER A 214 -15.46 -8.62 -0.78
C SER A 214 -15.90 -7.34 -1.47
N THR A 215 -15.93 -6.20 -0.76
CA THR A 215 -16.21 -4.88 -1.33
C THR A 215 -15.07 -4.41 -2.22
N ALA A 216 -13.81 -4.61 -1.79
CA ALA A 216 -12.63 -4.28 -2.59
C ALA A 216 -12.61 -5.05 -3.91
N ARG A 217 -12.88 -6.36 -3.88
CA ARG A 217 -12.97 -7.20 -5.09
C ARG A 217 -14.05 -6.72 -6.05
N ARG A 218 -15.27 -6.46 -5.54
CA ARG A 218 -16.37 -5.93 -6.38
C ARG A 218 -16.02 -4.61 -7.06
N LEU A 219 -15.31 -3.72 -6.36
CA LEU A 219 -14.86 -2.49 -6.97
C LEU A 219 -13.77 -2.75 -8.02
N THR A 220 -12.84 -3.67 -7.73
CA THR A 220 -11.83 -4.11 -8.70
C THR A 220 -12.48 -4.68 -9.96
N ASP A 221 -13.47 -5.57 -9.81
CA ASP A 221 -14.21 -6.16 -10.94
C ASP A 221 -14.90 -5.06 -11.78
N ALA A 222 -15.48 -4.05 -11.14
CA ALA A 222 -16.05 -2.91 -11.85
C ALA A 222 -14.99 -2.10 -12.60
N MET A 223 -13.78 -1.97 -12.06
CA MET A 223 -12.68 -1.27 -12.74
C MET A 223 -12.10 -2.09 -13.90
N LEU A 224 -12.11 -3.42 -13.86
CA LEU A 224 -11.73 -4.28 -14.99
C LEU A 224 -12.63 -4.06 -16.22
N GLU A 225 -13.88 -3.61 -16.04
CA GLU A 225 -14.72 -3.21 -17.16
C GLU A 225 -14.21 -1.95 -17.87
N VAL A 226 -13.51 -1.05 -17.15
CA VAL A 226 -12.94 0.21 -17.69
C VAL A 226 -11.51 0.01 -18.15
N PHE A 227 -10.71 -0.70 -17.36
CA PHE A 227 -9.29 -0.95 -17.56
C PHE A 227 -9.01 -2.46 -17.50
N PRO A 228 -9.24 -3.22 -18.59
CA PRO A 228 -9.12 -4.69 -18.59
C PRO A 228 -7.72 -5.20 -18.21
N ASP A 229 -6.68 -4.42 -18.50
CA ASP A 229 -5.29 -4.80 -18.26
C ASP A 229 -4.70 -4.19 -16.98
N ASP A 230 -5.41 -3.23 -16.34
CA ASP A 230 -4.89 -2.51 -15.17
C ASP A 230 -6.01 -1.85 -14.35
N PRO A 231 -6.78 -2.63 -13.57
CA PRO A 231 -7.95 -2.12 -12.85
C PRO A 231 -7.60 -1.03 -11.81
N LEU A 232 -6.33 -0.99 -11.33
CA LEU A 232 -5.94 -0.04 -10.30
C LEU A 232 -5.65 1.37 -10.83
N ARG A 233 -5.77 1.60 -12.14
CA ARG A 233 -5.93 2.96 -12.67
C ARG A 233 -7.18 3.66 -12.10
N GLY A 234 -8.22 2.87 -11.79
CA GLY A 234 -9.42 3.36 -11.11
C GLY A 234 -9.18 3.92 -9.71
N ASP A 235 -8.12 3.51 -9.02
CA ASP A 235 -7.74 4.07 -7.72
C ASP A 235 -7.36 5.55 -7.84
N PHE A 236 -6.56 5.92 -8.84
CA PHE A 236 -6.22 7.32 -9.13
C PHE A 236 -7.46 8.14 -9.48
N ALA A 237 -8.37 7.57 -10.27
CA ALA A 237 -9.61 8.26 -10.66
C ALA A 237 -10.47 8.60 -9.44
N LEU A 238 -10.75 7.60 -8.59
CA LEU A 238 -11.65 7.76 -7.45
C LEU A 238 -11.00 8.55 -6.30
N PHE A 239 -9.73 8.26 -5.99
CA PHE A 239 -9.01 8.96 -4.94
C PHE A 239 -8.77 10.42 -5.31
N GLY A 240 -8.30 10.70 -6.54
CA GLY A 240 -8.04 12.06 -7.00
C GLY A 240 -9.29 12.92 -7.03
N LEU A 241 -10.43 12.35 -7.47
CA LEU A 241 -11.72 13.03 -7.44
C LEU A 241 -12.13 13.40 -6.01
N GLY A 242 -12.02 12.46 -5.06
CA GLY A 242 -12.39 12.69 -3.66
C GLY A 242 -11.52 13.74 -2.97
N VAL A 243 -10.24 13.82 -3.27
CA VAL A 243 -9.33 14.84 -2.72
C VAL A 243 -9.61 16.22 -3.30
N ASP A 244 -9.90 16.33 -4.61
CA ASP A 244 -10.25 17.62 -5.25
C ASP A 244 -11.55 18.22 -4.69
N GLU A 245 -12.51 17.38 -4.29
CA GLU A 245 -13.77 17.85 -3.71
C GLU A 245 -13.65 18.36 -2.27
N GLU A 246 -12.70 17.80 -1.48
CA GLU A 246 -12.43 18.32 -0.13
C GLU A 246 -11.68 19.66 -0.13
N THR A 247 -11.06 20.03 -1.24
CA THR A 247 -10.30 21.28 -1.38
C THR A 247 -11.14 22.45 -1.90
N LYS A 248 -12.40 22.20 -2.27
CA LYS A 248 -13.39 23.21 -2.69
C LYS A 248 -14.31 23.59 -1.55
#